data_d0b086db0c9381de028372e8a557b35c
#
_entry.id   d0b086db0c9381de028372e8a557b35c
#
_cell.length_a   1.000
_cell.length_b   1.000
_cell.length_c   1.000
_cell.angle_alpha   90.00
_cell.angle_beta   90.00
_cell.angle_gamma   90.00
#
_symmetry.space_group_name_H-M   'P 1'
#
loop_
_entity.id
_entity.type
_entity.pdbx_description
1 polymer ?
#
loop_
_entity_poly.entity_id
_entity_poly.type
_entity_poly.pdbx_seq_one_letter_code
_entity_poly.pdbx_strand_id
1 'polypeptide(L)'
;MNNFGLPEELGWRFDSLYQWLSRKYPMTVEHIEIGGHTFQINKITDPTAALEEAVAANSMDSFATPYWAELWPSAIALSEFVAENAIPNHSTVLELGCGMGLVGIVAGHFGASVVLNDREDDALRLAELNYLINLSVVPEVLQFDWIAPVQRQFSLILAADVVYELAIYQPLLHTFRTMLAPGGEIWLAEPNRPIAKDFFKVLSDNNFVWEMIPKKVTRNGRETRISVYIIRRK
;
A
#
# COMPACT_ATOMS: atom_id res chain seq x y z
N MET A 1 5.49 28.71 5.19
CA MET A 1 5.20 27.31 5.61
C MET A 1 3.88 27.32 6.35
N ASN A 2 3.03 26.33 6.09
CA ASN A 2 1.79 26.17 6.86
C ASN A 2 2.08 25.55 8.25
N ASN A 3 1.02 25.30 9.05
CA ASN A 3 1.13 24.73 10.40
C ASN A 3 1.79 23.33 10.45
N PHE A 4 1.98 22.67 9.31
CA PHE A 4 2.60 21.35 9.17
C PHE A 4 4.01 21.39 8.57
N GLY A 5 4.61 22.59 8.42
CA GLY A 5 5.96 22.75 7.88
C GLY A 5 6.08 22.55 6.35
N LEU A 6 4.96 22.37 5.64
CA LEU A 6 4.94 22.21 4.19
C LEU A 6 5.15 23.56 3.47
N PRO A 7 5.77 23.55 2.27
CA PRO A 7 5.76 24.70 1.36
C PRO A 7 4.33 25.20 1.14
N GLU A 8 4.17 26.52 0.98
CA GLU A 8 2.85 27.15 0.85
C GLU A 8 2.05 26.59 -0.33
N GLU A 9 2.70 26.30 -1.43
CA GLU A 9 2.14 25.67 -2.64
C GLU A 9 1.61 24.23 -2.43
N LEU A 10 2.08 23.52 -1.41
CA LEU A 10 1.60 22.18 -1.03
C LEU A 10 0.60 22.24 0.13
N GLY A 11 0.63 23.29 0.91
CA GLY A 11 -0.24 23.45 2.08
C GLY A 11 -1.72 23.42 1.74
N TRP A 12 -2.13 24.14 0.66
CA TRP A 12 -3.52 24.14 0.21
C TRP A 12 -4.02 22.75 -0.21
N ARG A 13 -3.14 21.93 -0.84
CA ARG A 13 -3.49 20.56 -1.24
C ARG A 13 -3.65 19.66 -0.04
N PHE A 14 -2.73 19.75 0.92
CA PHE A 14 -2.84 19.05 2.20
C PHE A 14 -4.15 19.42 2.92
N ASP A 15 -4.45 20.70 3.06
CA ASP A 15 -5.65 21.18 3.74
C ASP A 15 -6.92 20.70 3.05
N SER A 16 -6.95 20.69 1.72
CA SER A 16 -8.07 20.18 0.91
C SER A 16 -8.31 18.69 1.15
N LEU A 17 -7.25 17.87 1.10
CA LEU A 17 -7.33 16.43 1.34
C LEU A 17 -7.76 16.13 2.78
N TYR A 18 -7.15 16.82 3.75
CA TYR A 18 -7.48 16.66 5.17
C TYR A 18 -8.93 17.03 5.45
N GLN A 19 -9.41 18.16 4.91
CA GLN A 19 -10.80 18.58 5.08
C GLN A 19 -11.77 17.61 4.41
N TRP A 20 -11.42 17.05 3.26
CA TRP A 20 -12.25 16.04 2.61
C TRP A 20 -12.43 14.81 3.52
N LEU A 21 -11.31 14.25 3.99
CA LEU A 21 -11.31 13.05 4.83
C LEU A 21 -11.96 13.31 6.20
N SER A 22 -11.62 14.42 6.86
CA SER A 22 -12.09 14.73 8.20
C SER A 22 -13.60 15.09 8.29
N ARG A 23 -14.24 15.42 7.15
CA ARG A 23 -15.69 15.55 7.07
C ARG A 23 -16.41 14.20 7.11
N LYS A 24 -15.77 13.15 6.64
CA LYS A 24 -16.33 11.80 6.56
C LYS A 24 -15.92 10.96 7.78
N TYR A 25 -14.68 11.11 8.22
CA TYR A 25 -14.07 10.21 9.18
C TYR A 25 -13.40 10.97 10.32
N PRO A 26 -13.55 10.52 11.59
CA PRO A 26 -12.68 10.98 12.65
C PRO A 26 -11.24 10.59 12.38
N MET A 27 -10.34 11.58 12.37
CA MET A 27 -8.93 11.38 12.03
C MET A 27 -8.04 11.41 13.27
N THR A 28 -6.97 10.64 13.25
CA THR A 28 -5.89 10.67 14.25
C THR A 28 -4.54 10.49 13.56
N VAL A 29 -3.47 10.69 14.31
CA VAL A 29 -2.09 10.55 13.82
C VAL A 29 -1.40 9.46 14.60
N GLU A 30 -0.67 8.59 13.90
CA GLU A 30 0.23 7.60 14.47
C GLU A 30 1.65 7.83 13.92
N HIS A 31 2.67 7.63 14.76
CA HIS A 31 4.07 7.70 14.34
C HIS A 31 4.63 6.30 14.27
N ILE A 32 5.23 5.96 13.12
CA ILE A 32 5.76 4.64 12.83
C ILE A 32 7.27 4.75 12.61
N GLU A 33 8.04 3.96 13.35
CA GLU A 33 9.49 3.90 13.22
C GLU A 33 9.86 2.81 12.19
N ILE A 34 10.54 3.19 11.09
CA ILE A 34 11.03 2.27 10.06
C ILE A 34 12.45 2.67 9.68
N GLY A 35 13.39 1.73 9.76
CA GLY A 35 14.77 1.96 9.32
C GLY A 35 15.46 3.12 10.03
N GLY A 36 15.09 3.43 11.30
CA GLY A 36 15.63 4.55 12.06
C GLY A 36 15.02 5.92 11.72
N HIS A 37 13.96 5.94 10.92
CA HIS A 37 13.21 7.15 10.56
C HIS A 37 11.78 7.06 11.10
N THR A 38 11.25 8.22 11.55
CA THR A 38 9.87 8.36 12.03
C THR A 38 8.98 8.84 10.89
N PHE A 39 7.91 8.08 10.59
CA PHE A 39 6.90 8.45 9.61
C PHE A 39 5.58 8.80 10.31
N GLN A 40 5.01 9.95 9.94
CA GLN A 40 3.72 10.39 10.45
C GLN A 40 2.60 9.86 9.55
N ILE A 41 1.70 9.07 10.12
CA ILE A 41 0.58 8.47 9.39
C ILE A 41 -0.74 9.02 9.94
N ASN A 42 -1.42 9.81 9.14
CA ASN A 42 -2.83 10.14 9.40
C ASN A 42 -3.66 8.90 9.12
N LYS A 43 -4.58 8.59 9.99
CA LYS A 43 -5.46 7.43 9.84
C LYS A 43 -6.85 7.73 10.38
N ILE A 44 -7.81 6.93 9.98
CA ILE A 44 -9.15 6.95 10.55
C ILE A 44 -9.08 6.37 11.96
N THR A 45 -9.67 7.09 12.93
CA THR A 45 -9.63 6.70 14.34
C THR A 45 -10.37 5.39 14.57
N ASP A 46 -11.53 5.23 13.90
CA ASP A 46 -12.35 4.04 13.95
C ASP A 46 -12.66 3.56 12.52
N PRO A 47 -12.03 2.46 12.05
CA PRO A 47 -12.32 1.89 10.74
C PRO A 47 -13.76 1.44 10.55
N THR A 48 -14.53 1.19 11.63
CA THR A 48 -15.95 0.86 11.55
C THR A 48 -16.78 2.02 11.00
N ALA A 49 -16.35 3.27 11.23
CA ALA A 49 -17.04 4.43 10.66
C ALA A 49 -17.00 4.42 9.11
N ALA A 50 -15.90 3.97 8.52
CA ALA A 50 -15.80 3.82 7.07
C ALA A 50 -16.72 2.69 6.54
N LEU A 51 -16.90 1.63 7.33
CA LEU A 51 -17.84 0.55 6.99
C LEU A 51 -19.30 1.04 7.05
N GLU A 52 -19.66 1.80 8.08
CA GLU A 52 -21.01 2.37 8.22
C GLU A 52 -21.36 3.30 7.06
N GLU A 53 -20.41 4.10 6.59
CA GLU A 53 -20.60 4.96 5.41
C GLU A 53 -20.77 4.14 4.13
N ALA A 54 -19.96 3.11 3.92
CA ALA A 54 -20.08 2.21 2.78
C ALA A 54 -21.43 1.50 2.74
N VAL A 55 -21.95 1.06 3.89
CA VAL A 55 -23.28 0.47 4.04
C VAL A 55 -24.37 1.49 3.76
N ALA A 56 -24.25 2.72 4.29
CA ALA A 56 -25.24 3.79 4.09
C ALA A 56 -25.34 4.22 2.61
N ALA A 57 -24.25 4.14 1.87
CA ALA A 57 -24.21 4.43 0.43
C ALA A 57 -24.83 3.33 -0.44
N ASN A 58 -25.45 2.28 0.15
CA ASN A 58 -26.01 1.10 -0.55
C ASN A 58 -24.99 0.38 -1.46
N SER A 59 -23.72 0.54 -1.23
CA SER A 59 -22.67 -0.22 -1.90
C SER A 59 -22.57 -1.62 -1.28
N MET A 60 -23.64 -2.42 -1.43
CA MET A 60 -23.73 -3.81 -0.95
C MET A 60 -22.88 -4.79 -1.78
N ASP A 61 -21.81 -4.34 -2.39
CA ASP A 61 -20.78 -5.27 -2.85
C ASP A 61 -20.10 -5.86 -1.63
N SER A 62 -19.93 -7.18 -1.64
CA SER A 62 -19.23 -7.94 -0.59
C SER A 62 -17.77 -7.50 -0.35
N PHE A 63 -17.29 -6.54 -1.11
CA PHE A 63 -15.99 -5.87 -1.06
C PHE A 63 -15.98 -4.57 -0.24
N ALA A 64 -17.10 -4.20 0.40
CA ALA A 64 -17.26 -2.90 1.08
C ALA A 64 -16.59 -2.82 2.47
N THR A 65 -15.88 -3.85 2.92
CA THR A 65 -15.09 -3.73 4.15
C THR A 65 -13.91 -2.80 3.89
N PRO A 66 -13.78 -1.68 4.60
CA PRO A 66 -12.75 -0.67 4.32
C PRO A 66 -11.38 -1.13 4.83
N TYR A 67 -10.85 -2.21 4.23
CA TYR A 67 -9.52 -2.74 4.56
C TYR A 67 -8.41 -1.70 4.42
N TRP A 68 -8.62 -0.70 3.56
CA TRP A 68 -7.70 0.41 3.35
C TRP A 68 -7.54 1.33 4.57
N ALA A 69 -8.54 1.34 5.47
CA ALA A 69 -8.54 2.19 6.66
C ALA A 69 -7.70 1.65 7.82
N GLU A 70 -7.17 0.43 7.71
CA GLU A 70 -6.35 -0.21 8.75
C GLU A 70 -4.88 -0.29 8.30
N LEU A 71 -3.96 -0.06 9.25
CA LEU A 71 -2.54 -0.27 9.03
C LEU A 71 -2.17 -1.72 9.34
N TRP A 72 -2.04 -2.52 8.30
CA TRP A 72 -1.75 -3.94 8.42
C TRP A 72 -0.29 -4.22 8.78
N PRO A 73 0.01 -5.25 9.60
CA PRO A 73 1.39 -5.64 9.94
C PRO A 73 2.26 -5.96 8.71
N SER A 74 1.66 -6.44 7.62
CA SER A 74 2.39 -6.69 6.36
C SER A 74 2.94 -5.42 5.73
N ALA A 75 2.25 -4.28 5.86
CA ALA A 75 2.75 -3.00 5.37
C ALA A 75 3.97 -2.54 6.17
N ILE A 76 3.99 -2.75 7.49
CA ILE A 76 5.15 -2.44 8.33
C ILE A 76 6.33 -3.34 7.94
N ALA A 77 6.12 -4.68 7.84
CA ALA A 77 7.18 -5.62 7.46
C ALA A 77 7.78 -5.32 6.09
N LEU A 78 6.94 -4.96 5.10
CA LEU A 78 7.40 -4.60 3.77
C LEU A 78 8.15 -3.27 3.79
N SER A 79 7.71 -2.30 4.57
CA SER A 79 8.40 -1.02 4.75
C SER A 79 9.79 -1.20 5.38
N GLU A 80 9.90 -2.04 6.41
CA GLU A 80 11.21 -2.42 6.98
C GLU A 80 12.10 -3.10 5.94
N PHE A 81 11.54 -4.00 5.14
CA PHE A 81 12.27 -4.68 4.07
C PHE A 81 12.75 -3.69 3.00
N VAL A 82 11.92 -2.71 2.61
CA VAL A 82 12.28 -1.62 1.70
C VAL A 82 13.44 -0.79 2.27
N ALA A 83 13.39 -0.44 3.56
CA ALA A 83 14.45 0.33 4.22
C ALA A 83 15.79 -0.41 4.32
N GLU A 84 15.74 -1.74 4.44
CA GLU A 84 16.95 -2.60 4.51
C GLU A 84 17.56 -2.91 3.14
N ASN A 85 16.79 -2.79 2.06
CA ASN A 85 17.19 -3.22 0.71
C ASN A 85 17.19 -2.03 -0.25
N ALA A 86 18.32 -1.83 -0.93
CA ALA A 86 18.45 -0.72 -1.85
C ALA A 86 17.50 -0.85 -3.04
N ILE A 87 16.58 0.10 -3.16
CA ILE A 87 15.85 0.34 -4.40
C ILE A 87 16.73 1.26 -5.25
N PRO A 88 17.04 0.94 -6.52
CA PRO A 88 17.82 1.83 -7.36
C PRO A 88 17.18 3.21 -7.44
N ASN A 89 17.97 4.27 -7.21
CA ASN A 89 17.50 5.65 -7.22
C ASN A 89 16.75 5.96 -8.53
N HIS A 90 15.65 6.69 -8.40
CA HIS A 90 14.75 7.06 -9.51
C HIS A 90 14.06 5.88 -10.22
N SER A 91 14.10 4.68 -9.65
CA SER A 91 13.25 3.58 -10.13
C SER A 91 11.79 3.96 -9.97
N THR A 92 10.98 3.74 -11.01
CA THR A 92 9.52 3.90 -10.90
C THR A 92 8.94 2.65 -10.24
N VAL A 93 8.36 2.85 -9.07
CA VAL A 93 7.83 1.80 -8.21
C VAL A 93 6.32 1.96 -8.10
N LEU A 94 5.58 0.86 -8.21
CA LEU A 94 4.14 0.82 -7.96
C LEU A 94 3.89 0.24 -6.57
N GLU A 95 3.17 0.96 -5.70
CA GLU A 95 2.53 0.35 -4.54
C GLU A 95 1.10 -0.06 -4.93
N LEU A 96 0.81 -1.35 -4.89
CA LEU A 96 -0.46 -1.95 -5.30
C LEU A 96 -1.35 -2.22 -4.09
N GLY A 97 -2.55 -1.62 -4.05
CA GLY A 97 -3.42 -1.66 -2.87
C GLY A 97 -2.81 -0.88 -1.71
N CYS A 98 -2.48 0.38 -1.93
CA CYS A 98 -1.65 1.16 -1.02
C CYS A 98 -2.33 1.50 0.32
N GLY A 99 -3.66 1.48 0.41
CA GLY A 99 -4.38 1.88 1.62
C GLY A 99 -3.90 3.25 2.13
N MET A 100 -3.17 3.26 3.26
CA MET A 100 -2.60 4.49 3.84
C MET A 100 -1.28 4.95 3.21
N GLY A 101 -0.69 4.17 2.28
CA GLY A 101 0.51 4.52 1.54
C GLY A 101 1.83 4.34 2.27
N LEU A 102 1.89 3.63 3.40
CA LEU A 102 3.11 3.53 4.21
C LEU A 102 4.31 2.99 3.41
N VAL A 103 4.13 1.92 2.63
CA VAL A 103 5.23 1.28 1.91
C VAL A 103 5.78 2.20 0.83
N GLY A 104 4.89 2.89 0.08
CA GLY A 104 5.27 3.87 -0.91
C GLY A 104 5.96 5.10 -0.32
N ILE A 105 5.50 5.58 0.85
CA ILE A 105 6.14 6.68 1.57
C ILE A 105 7.58 6.29 1.92
N VAL A 106 7.78 5.10 2.48
CA VAL A 106 9.13 4.61 2.82
C VAL A 106 9.97 4.45 1.57
N ALA A 107 9.43 3.86 0.49
CA ALA A 107 10.16 3.75 -0.78
C ALA A 107 10.55 5.12 -1.35
N GLY A 108 9.64 6.10 -1.30
CA GLY A 108 9.90 7.48 -1.73
C GLY A 108 10.96 8.18 -0.86
N HIS A 109 10.96 7.94 0.46
CA HIS A 109 11.97 8.44 1.39
C HIS A 109 13.38 7.94 1.01
N PHE A 110 13.49 6.69 0.56
CA PHE A 110 14.73 6.10 0.08
C PHE A 110 15.00 6.34 -1.41
N GLY A 111 14.33 7.30 -2.05
CA GLY A 111 14.68 7.85 -3.36
C GLY A 111 13.98 7.21 -4.55
N ALA A 112 12.97 6.35 -4.35
CA ALA A 112 12.15 5.83 -5.43
C ALA A 112 11.16 6.89 -5.95
N SER A 113 10.81 6.80 -7.24
CA SER A 113 9.69 7.52 -7.84
C SER A 113 8.44 6.65 -7.71
N VAL A 114 7.55 7.00 -6.77
CA VAL A 114 6.43 6.14 -6.36
C VAL A 114 5.15 6.51 -7.07
N VAL A 115 4.43 5.50 -7.51
CA VAL A 115 3.04 5.55 -7.97
C VAL A 115 2.19 4.75 -6.97
N LEU A 116 1.18 5.38 -6.40
CA LEU A 116 0.27 4.75 -5.43
C LEU A 116 -0.98 4.26 -6.15
N ASN A 117 -1.36 3.00 -5.96
CA ASN A 117 -2.60 2.45 -6.49
C ASN A 117 -3.51 1.97 -5.36
N ASP A 118 -4.76 2.31 -5.47
CA ASP A 118 -5.87 1.65 -4.80
C ASP A 118 -7.11 1.75 -5.71
N ARG A 119 -8.14 0.94 -5.45
CA ARG A 119 -9.42 1.09 -6.12
C ARG A 119 -10.31 2.13 -5.44
N GLU A 120 -10.09 2.36 -4.14
CA GLU A 120 -10.87 3.26 -3.32
C GLU A 120 -10.30 4.69 -3.37
N ASP A 121 -11.13 5.67 -3.77
CA ASP A 121 -10.72 7.08 -3.87
C ASP A 121 -10.29 7.65 -2.51
N ASP A 122 -10.99 7.29 -1.42
CA ASP A 122 -10.67 7.74 -0.08
C ASP A 122 -9.33 7.17 0.41
N ALA A 123 -8.97 5.93 0.02
CA ALA A 123 -7.64 5.37 0.27
C ALA A 123 -6.54 6.18 -0.44
N LEU A 124 -6.73 6.48 -1.72
CA LEU A 124 -5.76 7.28 -2.49
C LEU A 124 -5.59 8.69 -1.92
N ARG A 125 -6.69 9.34 -1.49
CA ARG A 125 -6.63 10.65 -0.82
C ARG A 125 -5.87 10.59 0.49
N LEU A 126 -6.08 9.53 1.28
CA LEU A 126 -5.38 9.33 2.54
C LEU A 126 -3.90 9.03 2.32
N ALA A 127 -3.58 8.17 1.35
CA ALA A 127 -2.20 7.87 0.97
C ALA A 127 -1.46 9.11 0.44
N GLU A 128 -2.11 9.92 -0.38
CA GLU A 128 -1.55 11.19 -0.86
C GLU A 128 -1.31 12.18 0.28
N LEU A 129 -2.28 12.33 1.21
CA LEU A 129 -2.13 13.16 2.41
C LEU A 129 -0.89 12.75 3.22
N ASN A 130 -0.74 11.44 3.45
CA ASN A 130 0.37 10.88 4.20
C ASN A 130 1.71 11.03 3.46
N TYR A 131 1.70 10.89 2.14
CA TYR A 131 2.89 11.09 1.31
C TYR A 131 3.37 12.54 1.36
N LEU A 132 2.45 13.49 1.24
CA LEU A 132 2.73 14.93 1.31
C LEU A 132 3.37 15.34 2.63
N ILE A 133 2.81 14.89 3.76
CA ILE A 133 3.32 15.30 5.10
C ILE A 133 4.71 14.73 5.39
N ASN A 134 5.04 13.56 4.85
CA ASN A 134 6.34 12.93 5.09
C ASN A 134 7.42 13.38 4.10
N LEU A 135 7.08 13.66 2.85
CA LEU A 135 8.06 13.85 1.78
C LEU A 135 8.02 15.25 1.13
N SER A 136 7.00 16.05 1.43
CA SER A 136 6.79 17.37 0.80
C SER A 136 6.78 17.30 -0.74
N VAL A 137 6.20 16.22 -1.29
CA VAL A 137 6.08 15.94 -2.73
C VAL A 137 4.69 15.39 -2.99
N VAL A 138 4.08 15.76 -4.11
CA VAL A 138 2.82 15.16 -4.57
C VAL A 138 3.14 13.83 -5.25
N PRO A 139 2.64 12.68 -4.75
CA PRO A 139 2.84 11.41 -5.44
C PRO A 139 1.99 11.33 -6.70
N GLU A 140 2.40 10.49 -7.63
CA GLU A 140 1.49 10.03 -8.68
C GLU A 140 0.50 9.02 -8.09
N VAL A 141 -0.79 9.16 -8.39
CA VAL A 141 -1.82 8.21 -7.97
C VAL A 141 -2.51 7.61 -9.20
N LEU A 142 -2.78 6.30 -9.16
CA LEU A 142 -3.48 5.56 -10.20
C LEU A 142 -4.67 4.81 -9.58
N GLN A 143 -5.88 5.29 -9.83
CA GLN A 143 -7.08 4.59 -9.42
C GLN A 143 -7.45 3.52 -10.44
N PHE A 144 -7.32 2.27 -10.08
CA PHE A 144 -7.83 1.14 -10.86
C PHE A 144 -8.06 -0.09 -9.99
N ASP A 145 -8.99 -0.93 -10.42
CA ASP A 145 -9.21 -2.27 -9.85
C ASP A 145 -8.32 -3.28 -10.58
N TRP A 146 -7.82 -4.28 -9.88
CA TRP A 146 -6.93 -5.32 -10.41
C TRP A 146 -7.58 -6.19 -11.51
N ILE A 147 -8.90 -6.14 -11.63
CA ILE A 147 -9.65 -6.76 -12.75
C ILE A 147 -9.31 -6.08 -14.08
N ALA A 148 -9.02 -4.77 -14.06
CA ALA A 148 -8.73 -3.96 -15.24
C ALA A 148 -7.46 -3.11 -15.03
N PRO A 149 -6.27 -3.73 -14.94
CA PRO A 149 -5.03 -2.99 -14.73
C PRO A 149 -4.69 -2.09 -15.92
N VAL A 150 -4.05 -0.97 -15.62
CA VAL A 150 -3.59 -0.04 -16.68
C VAL A 150 -2.40 -0.62 -17.45
N GLN A 151 -2.25 -0.22 -18.72
CA GLN A 151 -1.17 -0.67 -19.60
C GLN A 151 0.10 0.16 -19.34
N ARG A 152 0.70 -0.05 -18.17
CA ARG A 152 1.95 0.56 -17.73
C ARG A 152 2.79 -0.45 -16.98
N GLN A 153 4.11 -0.42 -17.18
CA GLN A 153 5.02 -1.37 -16.56
C GLN A 153 5.93 -0.71 -15.53
N PHE A 154 6.26 -1.47 -14.49
CA PHE A 154 7.10 -1.06 -13.38
C PHE A 154 8.21 -2.07 -13.15
N SER A 155 9.41 -1.59 -12.85
CA SER A 155 10.55 -2.45 -12.50
C SER A 155 10.40 -3.09 -11.11
N LEU A 156 9.62 -2.45 -10.23
CA LEU A 156 9.30 -2.96 -8.90
C LEU A 156 7.83 -2.70 -8.58
N ILE A 157 7.14 -3.74 -8.12
CA ILE A 157 5.80 -3.66 -7.57
C ILE A 157 5.88 -4.03 -6.08
N LEU A 158 5.39 -3.15 -5.22
CA LEU A 158 5.26 -3.38 -3.78
C LEU A 158 3.80 -3.72 -3.48
N ALA A 159 3.55 -4.78 -2.71
CA ALA A 159 2.20 -5.20 -2.38
C ALA A 159 2.15 -5.77 -0.96
N ALA A 160 1.38 -5.15 -0.08
CA ALA A 160 1.25 -5.57 1.31
C ALA A 160 -0.19 -6.00 1.62
N ASP A 161 -0.34 -7.23 2.11
CA ASP A 161 -1.63 -7.77 2.56
C ASP A 161 -2.72 -7.89 1.47
N VAL A 162 -2.32 -8.04 0.21
CA VAL A 162 -3.24 -8.04 -0.95
C VAL A 162 -3.86 -9.42 -1.24
N VAL A 163 -3.38 -10.51 -0.62
CA VAL A 163 -3.88 -11.88 -0.86
C VAL A 163 -4.83 -12.30 0.26
N TYR A 164 -6.05 -11.77 0.28
CA TYR A 164 -6.99 -11.96 1.38
C TYR A 164 -8.26 -12.77 1.03
N GLU A 165 -8.53 -13.01 -0.26
CA GLU A 165 -9.69 -13.81 -0.72
C GLU A 165 -9.41 -14.50 -2.07
N LEU A 166 -10.17 -15.57 -2.38
CA LEU A 166 -9.97 -16.37 -3.60
C LEU A 166 -10.30 -15.60 -4.88
N ALA A 167 -11.28 -14.71 -4.82
CA ALA A 167 -11.76 -13.96 -5.98
C ALA A 167 -10.68 -13.05 -6.60
N ILE A 168 -9.69 -12.61 -5.80
CA ILE A 168 -8.62 -11.72 -6.28
C ILE A 168 -7.47 -12.43 -6.98
N TYR A 169 -7.36 -13.76 -6.94
CA TYR A 169 -6.18 -14.48 -7.46
C TYR A 169 -5.96 -14.23 -8.95
N GLN A 170 -7.01 -14.35 -9.76
CA GLN A 170 -6.89 -14.12 -11.20
C GLN A 170 -6.70 -12.64 -11.55
N PRO A 171 -7.45 -11.69 -10.94
CA PRO A 171 -7.17 -10.27 -11.07
C PRO A 171 -5.74 -9.88 -10.71
N LEU A 172 -5.23 -10.35 -9.56
CA LEU A 172 -3.90 -10.02 -9.10
C LEU A 172 -2.82 -10.63 -10.02
N LEU A 173 -2.98 -11.89 -10.45
CA LEU A 173 -2.11 -12.51 -11.45
C LEU A 173 -2.12 -11.73 -12.77
N HIS A 174 -3.29 -11.30 -13.23
CA HIS A 174 -3.42 -10.49 -14.44
C HIS A 174 -2.68 -9.16 -14.29
N THR A 175 -2.84 -8.48 -13.16
CA THR A 175 -2.11 -7.24 -12.83
C THR A 175 -0.61 -7.46 -12.83
N PHE A 176 -0.11 -8.50 -12.18
CA PHE A 176 1.32 -8.84 -12.18
C PHE A 176 1.86 -9.10 -13.58
N ARG A 177 1.09 -9.80 -14.42
CA ARG A 177 1.49 -10.07 -15.82
C ARG A 177 1.50 -8.81 -16.68
N THR A 178 0.58 -7.91 -16.47
CA THR A 178 0.44 -6.68 -17.26
C THR A 178 1.45 -5.62 -16.84
N MET A 179 1.62 -5.44 -15.53
CA MET A 179 2.32 -4.27 -14.99
C MET A 179 3.76 -4.54 -14.55
N LEU A 180 4.19 -5.80 -14.45
CA LEU A 180 5.59 -6.11 -14.16
C LEU A 180 6.43 -6.01 -15.43
N ALA A 181 7.42 -5.12 -15.43
CA ALA A 181 8.39 -4.99 -16.52
C ALA A 181 9.23 -6.27 -16.71
N PRO A 182 9.77 -6.53 -17.89
CA PRO A 182 10.76 -7.59 -18.08
C PRO A 182 11.95 -7.42 -17.13
N GLY A 183 12.31 -8.48 -16.40
CA GLY A 183 13.37 -8.44 -15.38
C GLY A 183 13.02 -7.71 -14.09
N GLY A 184 11.78 -7.24 -13.94
CA GLY A 184 11.29 -6.60 -12.73
C GLY A 184 10.99 -7.59 -11.61
N GLU A 185 10.71 -7.04 -10.44
CA GLU A 185 10.40 -7.78 -9.21
C GLU A 185 9.07 -7.34 -8.61
N ILE A 186 8.42 -8.26 -7.89
CA ILE A 186 7.32 -7.96 -7.01
C ILE A 186 7.78 -8.30 -5.60
N TRP A 187 7.70 -7.32 -4.69
CA TRP A 187 7.92 -7.56 -3.26
C TRP A 187 6.56 -7.59 -2.58
N LEU A 188 6.17 -8.80 -2.19
CA LEU A 188 4.85 -9.07 -1.61
C LEU A 188 5.00 -9.49 -0.16
N ALA A 189 4.34 -8.76 0.77
CA ALA A 189 4.28 -9.14 2.18
C ALA A 189 2.92 -9.72 2.55
N GLU A 190 2.94 -10.87 3.25
CA GLU A 190 1.76 -11.66 3.57
C GLU A 190 1.88 -12.29 4.97
N PRO A 191 0.80 -12.25 5.82
CA PRO A 191 0.84 -12.76 7.19
C PRO A 191 0.66 -14.29 7.30
N ASN A 192 1.05 -15.04 6.28
CA ASN A 192 1.00 -16.50 6.22
C ASN A 192 -0.42 -17.09 6.32
N ARG A 193 -1.41 -16.42 5.71
CA ARG A 193 -2.77 -16.96 5.63
C ARG A 193 -2.80 -18.29 4.88
N PRO A 194 -3.60 -19.26 5.34
CA PRO A 194 -3.76 -20.53 4.59
C PRO A 194 -4.13 -20.33 3.12
N ILE A 195 -4.98 -19.36 2.84
CA ILE A 195 -5.44 -18.99 1.50
C ILE A 195 -4.28 -18.54 0.58
N ALA A 196 -3.23 -17.91 1.11
CA ALA A 196 -2.11 -17.46 0.31
C ALA A 196 -1.34 -18.61 -0.37
N LYS A 197 -1.34 -19.82 0.23
CA LYS A 197 -0.69 -20.99 -0.34
C LYS A 197 -1.22 -21.35 -1.74
N ASP A 198 -2.53 -21.24 -1.92
CA ASP A 198 -3.16 -21.52 -3.19
C ASP A 198 -2.81 -20.45 -4.25
N PHE A 199 -2.68 -19.20 -3.82
CA PHE A 199 -2.20 -18.14 -4.70
C PHE A 199 -0.76 -18.37 -5.19
N PHE A 200 0.14 -18.80 -4.32
CA PHE A 200 1.51 -19.15 -4.73
C PHE A 200 1.54 -20.33 -5.69
N LYS A 201 0.62 -21.29 -5.57
CA LYS A 201 0.46 -22.33 -6.60
C LYS A 201 0.04 -21.73 -7.94
N VAL A 202 -0.94 -20.81 -7.95
CA VAL A 202 -1.33 -20.09 -9.17
C VAL A 202 -0.14 -19.35 -9.78
N LEU A 203 0.69 -18.68 -8.98
CA LEU A 203 1.92 -18.01 -9.47
C LEU A 203 2.89 -19.01 -10.10
N SER A 204 3.16 -20.15 -9.46
CA SER A 204 4.06 -21.19 -9.96
C SER A 204 3.59 -21.76 -11.30
N ASP A 205 2.29 -22.07 -11.41
CA ASP A 205 1.67 -22.58 -12.64
C ASP A 205 1.70 -21.54 -13.79
N ASN A 206 2.01 -20.28 -13.47
CA ASN A 206 2.07 -19.16 -14.41
C ASN A 206 3.47 -18.57 -14.60
N ASN A 207 4.52 -19.40 -14.41
CA ASN A 207 5.92 -19.06 -14.64
C ASN A 207 6.46 -17.94 -13.74
N PHE A 208 5.98 -17.84 -12.50
CA PHE A 208 6.61 -17.03 -11.46
C PHE A 208 7.41 -17.93 -10.51
N VAL A 209 8.50 -17.40 -10.02
CA VAL A 209 9.33 -17.96 -8.94
C VAL A 209 9.52 -16.95 -7.86
N TRP A 210 9.83 -17.39 -6.66
CA TRP A 210 10.05 -16.49 -5.54
C TRP A 210 11.06 -17.06 -4.55
N GLU A 211 11.64 -16.16 -3.79
CA GLU A 211 12.30 -16.43 -2.52
C GLU A 211 11.49 -15.82 -1.39
N MET A 212 11.58 -16.40 -0.21
CA MET A 212 10.80 -15.99 0.96
C MET A 212 11.72 -15.60 2.10
N ILE A 213 11.49 -14.40 2.66
CA ILE A 213 12.22 -13.83 3.79
C ILE A 213 11.24 -13.70 4.96
N PRO A 214 11.49 -14.42 6.09
CA PRO A 214 10.63 -14.30 7.27
C PRO A 214 10.90 -12.97 7.99
N LYS A 215 9.82 -12.31 8.41
CA LYS A 215 9.81 -11.10 9.23
C LYS A 215 8.90 -11.30 10.45
N LYS A 216 9.10 -10.47 11.46
CA LYS A 216 8.24 -10.40 12.65
C LYS A 216 7.93 -8.94 12.93
N VAL A 217 6.66 -8.64 13.10
CA VAL A 217 6.19 -7.31 13.46
C VAL A 217 5.51 -7.39 14.81
N THR A 218 5.92 -6.53 15.74
CA THR A 218 5.24 -6.36 17.02
C THR A 218 4.45 -5.06 17.01
N ARG A 219 3.13 -5.17 17.12
CA ARG A 219 2.24 -4.00 17.17
C ARG A 219 1.21 -4.19 18.29
N ASN A 220 0.99 -3.17 19.10
CA ASN A 220 0.04 -3.19 20.21
C ASN A 220 0.25 -4.43 21.15
N GLY A 221 1.50 -4.80 21.40
CA GLY A 221 1.86 -5.96 22.23
C GLY A 221 1.63 -7.33 21.60
N ARG A 222 1.22 -7.38 20.31
CA ARG A 222 1.02 -8.63 19.57
C ARG A 222 2.11 -8.80 18.52
N GLU A 223 2.81 -9.96 18.58
CA GLU A 223 3.73 -10.40 17.54
C GLU A 223 2.96 -11.06 16.39
N THR A 224 3.23 -10.63 15.16
CA THR A 224 2.70 -11.24 13.93
C THR A 224 3.87 -11.67 13.05
N ARG A 225 3.82 -12.90 12.55
CA ARG A 225 4.80 -13.43 11.60
C ARG A 225 4.36 -13.06 10.19
N ILE A 226 5.24 -12.43 9.45
CA ILE A 226 5.03 -12.00 8.08
C ILE A 226 6.08 -12.68 7.20
N SER A 227 5.70 -13.08 6.01
CA SER A 227 6.66 -13.48 4.96
C SER A 227 6.70 -12.41 3.90
N VAL A 228 7.91 -11.93 3.58
CA VAL A 228 8.17 -11.09 2.41
C VAL A 228 8.65 -12.00 1.29
N TYR A 229 8.01 -11.91 0.14
CA TYR A 229 8.33 -12.69 -1.06
C TYR A 229 8.90 -11.78 -2.13
N ILE A 230 10.08 -12.12 -2.66
CA ILE A 230 10.65 -11.51 -3.85
C ILE A 230 10.26 -12.39 -5.03
N ILE A 231 9.30 -11.93 -5.83
CA ILE A 231 8.68 -12.69 -6.90
C ILE A 231 9.22 -12.18 -8.24
N ARG A 232 9.62 -13.09 -9.13
CA ARG A 232 10.13 -12.80 -10.48
C ARG A 232 9.45 -13.71 -11.50
N ARG A 233 9.43 -13.29 -12.77
CA ARG A 233 9.11 -14.20 -13.87
C ARG A 233 10.31 -15.10 -14.18
N LYS A 234 10.03 -16.37 -14.54
CA LYS A 234 11.05 -17.28 -15.11
C LYS A 234 11.50 -16.80 -16.48
#